data_61d52c7b0bd1fcc8897747d1953f4b71
#
_entry.id   61d52c7b0bd1fcc8897747d1953f4b71
#
_cell.length_a   1.000
_cell.length_b   1.000
_cell.length_c   1.000
_cell.angle_alpha   90.00
_cell.angle_beta   90.00
_cell.angle_gamma   90.00
#
_symmetry.space_group_name_H-M   'P 1'
#
loop_
_entity.id
_entity.type
_entity.pdbx_description
1 polymer ?
#
loop_
_entity_poly.entity_id
_entity_poly.type
_entity_poly.pdbx_seq_one_letter_code
_entity_poly.pdbx_strand_id
1 'polypeptide(L)'
;MIGYFLYFQFVKSDEFINSPYNSLQDLFSKNVVRGEIQTKDGHVIARTKVSSDASETREYPDGRMFAHVAGFAVNGKAGLEKQENFSLLRSHEFFLDQIVNDISGKKNTGDNVITTLDYEAQAAAYNALGDYEGAVIAIEPKTGK
;
A
#
# COMPACT_ATOMS: atom_id res chain seq x y z
N MET A 1 -15.82 -22.94 22.72
CA MET A 1 -16.10 -22.53 21.33
C MET A 1 -16.07 -21.02 21.14
N ILE A 2 -16.85 -20.25 21.90
CA ILE A 2 -16.94 -18.77 21.77
C ILE A 2 -15.56 -18.09 21.96
N GLY A 3 -14.78 -18.48 22.98
CA GLY A 3 -13.45 -17.91 23.22
C GLY A 3 -12.45 -18.12 22.09
N TYR A 4 -12.51 -19.28 21.42
CA TYR A 4 -11.68 -19.55 20.24
C TYR A 4 -12.09 -18.70 19.04
N PHE A 5 -13.40 -18.49 18.86
CA PHE A 5 -13.92 -17.62 17.81
C PHE A 5 -13.50 -16.17 18.01
N LEU A 6 -13.59 -15.64 19.23
CA LEU A 6 -13.11 -14.31 19.57
C LEU A 6 -11.58 -14.18 19.37
N TYR A 7 -10.81 -15.17 19.85
CA TYR A 7 -9.38 -15.21 19.60
C TYR A 7 -9.06 -15.17 18.10
N PHE A 8 -9.74 -15.99 17.30
CA PHE A 8 -9.56 -16.01 15.86
C PHE A 8 -9.89 -14.66 15.22
N GLN A 9 -11.02 -14.06 15.62
CA GLN A 9 -11.50 -12.81 15.05
C GLN A 9 -10.62 -11.61 15.40
N PHE A 10 -10.07 -11.53 16.63
CA PHE A 10 -9.30 -10.38 17.09
C PHE A 10 -7.77 -10.55 16.95
N VAL A 11 -7.27 -11.77 16.84
CA VAL A 11 -5.82 -12.04 16.84
C VAL A 11 -5.34 -12.62 15.52
N LYS A 12 -6.17 -13.43 14.86
CA LYS A 12 -5.76 -14.17 13.65
C LYS A 12 -6.40 -13.64 12.36
N SER A 13 -7.41 -12.78 12.43
CA SER A 13 -8.11 -12.31 11.23
C SER A 13 -7.19 -11.61 10.25
N ASP A 14 -6.30 -10.73 10.72
CA ASP A 14 -5.38 -9.96 9.87
C ASP A 14 -4.38 -10.86 9.13
N GLU A 15 -3.90 -11.92 9.79
CA GLU A 15 -3.00 -12.90 9.18
C GLU A 15 -3.70 -13.67 8.05
N PHE A 16 -4.98 -14.01 8.23
CA PHE A 16 -5.76 -14.70 7.20
C PHE A 16 -6.20 -13.78 6.06
N ILE A 17 -6.61 -12.56 6.37
CA ILE A 17 -7.01 -11.57 5.37
C ILE A 17 -5.82 -11.23 4.46
N ASN A 18 -4.63 -11.04 5.03
CA ASN A 18 -3.41 -10.71 4.30
C ASN A 18 -2.65 -11.94 3.78
N SER A 19 -3.21 -13.13 3.90
CA SER A 19 -2.60 -14.35 3.38
C SER A 19 -2.47 -14.27 1.85
N PRO A 20 -1.31 -14.60 1.28
CA PRO A 20 -1.12 -14.65 -0.18
C PRO A 20 -1.97 -15.72 -0.88
N TYR A 21 -2.56 -16.64 -0.12
CA TYR A 21 -3.48 -17.67 -0.62
C TYR A 21 -4.96 -17.26 -0.56
N ASN A 22 -5.25 -16.02 -0.16
CA ASN A 22 -6.61 -15.54 -0.09
C ASN A 22 -7.10 -15.11 -1.48
N SER A 23 -7.84 -15.98 -2.14
CA SER A 23 -8.41 -15.73 -3.49
C SER A 23 -9.39 -14.54 -3.53
N LEU A 24 -9.92 -14.09 -2.38
CA LEU A 24 -10.72 -12.87 -2.32
C LEU A 24 -9.92 -11.63 -2.74
N GLN A 25 -8.62 -11.59 -2.44
CA GLN A 25 -7.76 -10.50 -2.87
C GLN A 25 -7.66 -10.39 -4.39
N ASP A 26 -7.66 -11.51 -5.09
CA ASP A 26 -7.64 -11.55 -6.56
C ASP A 26 -8.98 -11.07 -7.15
N LEU A 27 -10.10 -11.33 -6.47
CA LEU A 27 -11.40 -10.80 -6.86
C LEU A 27 -11.48 -9.27 -6.67
N PHE A 28 -10.99 -8.76 -5.54
CA PHE A 28 -10.93 -7.30 -5.30
C PHE A 28 -10.03 -6.59 -6.31
N SER A 29 -8.88 -7.15 -6.65
CA SER A 29 -7.95 -6.56 -7.62
C SER A 29 -8.52 -6.45 -9.02
N LYS A 30 -9.54 -7.25 -9.37
CA LYS A 30 -10.23 -7.15 -10.68
C LYS A 30 -11.20 -5.97 -10.74
N ASN A 31 -11.77 -5.56 -9.62
CA ASN A 31 -12.86 -4.58 -9.55
C ASN A 31 -12.43 -3.24 -8.94
N VAL A 32 -11.24 -3.17 -8.37
CA VAL A 32 -10.74 -1.99 -7.66
C VAL A 32 -9.35 -1.63 -8.19
N VAL A 33 -9.18 -0.38 -8.59
CA VAL A 33 -7.86 0.20 -8.90
C VAL A 33 -7.12 0.36 -7.57
N ARG A 34 -5.94 -0.25 -7.46
CA ARG A 34 -5.16 -0.24 -6.23
C ARG A 34 -4.81 1.16 -5.78
N GLY A 35 -5.10 1.50 -4.52
CA GLY A 35 -4.86 2.79 -3.90
C GLY A 35 -3.38 3.19 -3.83
N GLU A 36 -3.10 4.40 -3.41
CA GLU A 36 -1.76 4.96 -3.31
C GLU A 36 -1.11 4.68 -1.95
N ILE A 37 0.23 4.62 -1.94
CA ILE A 37 1.03 4.69 -0.72
C ILE A 37 1.68 6.07 -0.70
N GLN A 38 1.48 6.81 0.39
CA GLN A 38 1.93 8.19 0.53
C GLN A 38 2.75 8.37 1.81
N THR A 39 3.65 9.35 1.80
CA THR A 39 4.32 9.84 3.01
C THR A 39 3.35 10.66 3.87
N LYS A 40 3.74 11.01 5.10
CA LYS A 40 2.92 11.83 6.01
C LYS A 40 2.57 13.22 5.46
N ASP A 41 3.38 13.73 4.55
CA ASP A 41 3.26 15.02 3.88
C ASP A 41 2.57 14.92 2.50
N GLY A 42 2.03 13.75 2.16
CA GLY A 42 1.23 13.53 0.95
C GLY A 42 2.06 13.25 -0.31
N HIS A 43 3.39 13.06 -0.19
CA HIS A 43 4.19 12.66 -1.34
C HIS A 43 3.91 11.20 -1.73
N VAL A 44 3.72 10.95 -3.03
CA VAL A 44 3.30 9.63 -3.53
C VAL A 44 4.50 8.71 -3.70
N ILE A 45 4.57 7.65 -2.91
CA ILE A 45 5.60 6.60 -2.98
C ILE A 45 5.25 5.53 -4.02
N ALA A 46 3.97 5.15 -4.09
CA ALA A 46 3.46 4.17 -5.05
C ALA A 46 2.04 4.53 -5.48
N ARG A 47 1.77 4.45 -6.78
CA ARG A 47 0.44 4.71 -7.37
C ARG A 47 0.13 3.75 -8.50
N THR A 48 -1.14 3.61 -8.83
CA THR A 48 -1.59 2.87 -10.00
C THR A 48 -1.99 3.85 -11.10
N LYS A 49 -1.34 3.75 -12.26
CA LYS A 49 -1.70 4.50 -13.45
C LYS A 49 -2.60 3.64 -14.32
N VAL A 50 -3.76 4.19 -14.64
CA VAL A 50 -4.70 3.56 -15.57
C VAL A 50 -4.51 4.23 -16.93
N SER A 51 -4.16 3.43 -17.93
CA SER A 51 -3.98 3.89 -19.31
C SER A 51 -5.33 3.97 -20.04
N SER A 52 -5.34 4.59 -21.21
CA SER A 52 -6.56 4.75 -22.05
C SER A 52 -7.17 3.41 -22.53
N ASP A 53 -6.39 2.36 -22.55
CA ASP A 53 -6.79 0.99 -22.88
C ASP A 53 -7.28 0.19 -21.65
N ALA A 54 -7.49 0.89 -20.51
CA ALA A 54 -7.83 0.32 -19.21
C ALA A 54 -6.76 -0.63 -18.62
N SER A 55 -5.54 -0.62 -19.15
CA SER A 55 -4.44 -1.34 -18.52
C SER A 55 -3.95 -0.59 -17.27
N GLU A 56 -3.63 -1.34 -16.22
CA GLU A 56 -3.18 -0.82 -14.94
C GLU A 56 -1.68 -1.09 -14.78
N THR A 57 -0.92 -0.04 -14.48
CA THR A 57 0.51 -0.15 -14.21
C THR A 57 0.81 0.43 -12.84
N ARG A 58 1.47 -0.36 -11.98
CA ARG A 58 1.94 0.13 -10.68
C ARG A 58 3.25 0.89 -10.88
N GLU A 59 3.25 2.17 -10.50
CA GLU A 59 4.40 3.07 -10.61
C GLU A 59 4.95 3.39 -9.22
N TYR A 60 6.28 3.49 -9.14
CA TYR A 60 7.04 3.90 -7.95
C TYR A 60 7.89 5.12 -8.34
N PRO A 61 7.37 6.37 -8.19
CA PRO A 61 8.00 7.56 -8.71
C PRO A 61 9.46 7.75 -8.27
N ASP A 62 9.73 7.47 -6.99
CA ASP A 62 11.07 7.63 -6.39
C ASP A 62 11.92 6.35 -6.45
N GLY A 63 11.46 5.32 -7.14
CA GLY A 63 12.24 4.12 -7.44
C GLY A 63 12.94 3.51 -6.24
N ARG A 64 14.28 3.57 -6.23
CA ARG A 64 15.11 2.89 -5.23
C ARG A 64 15.03 3.49 -3.83
N MET A 65 14.70 4.78 -3.71
CA MET A 65 14.73 5.50 -2.43
C MET A 65 13.78 4.91 -1.40
N PHE A 66 12.60 4.46 -1.83
CA PHE A 66 11.59 3.85 -0.97
C PHE A 66 11.42 2.33 -1.18
N ALA A 67 12.23 1.71 -2.06
CA ALA A 67 12.04 0.31 -2.45
C ALA A 67 12.03 -0.67 -1.27
N HIS A 68 12.87 -0.42 -0.25
CA HIS A 68 12.98 -1.27 0.93
C HIS A 68 11.75 -1.20 1.85
N VAL A 69 10.99 -0.09 1.81
CA VAL A 69 9.76 0.10 2.59
C VAL A 69 8.55 -0.23 1.76
N ALA A 70 8.41 0.37 0.58
CA ALA A 70 7.27 0.16 -0.31
C ALA A 70 7.19 -1.30 -0.78
N GLY A 71 8.33 -1.88 -1.13
CA GLY A 71 8.38 -3.20 -1.72
C GLY A 71 7.91 -3.20 -3.17
N PHE A 72 7.16 -4.24 -3.55
CA PHE A 72 6.62 -4.40 -4.89
C PHE A 72 5.28 -5.14 -4.87
N ALA A 73 4.46 -4.95 -5.91
CA ALA A 73 3.14 -5.56 -6.06
C ALA A 73 2.97 -6.37 -7.35
N VAL A 74 4.00 -6.46 -8.19
CA VAL A 74 3.97 -7.18 -9.48
C VAL A 74 4.85 -8.42 -9.39
N ASN A 75 4.34 -9.57 -9.86
CA ASN A 75 5.01 -10.89 -9.76
C ASN A 75 5.33 -11.30 -8.31
N GLY A 76 4.43 -10.99 -7.42
CA GLY A 76 4.56 -11.19 -5.98
C GLY A 76 4.22 -9.91 -5.23
N LYS A 77 4.41 -9.94 -3.91
CA LYS A 77 4.20 -8.78 -3.04
C LYS A 77 5.22 -8.79 -1.91
N ALA A 78 5.79 -7.62 -1.61
CA ALA A 78 6.71 -7.42 -0.50
C ALA A 78 6.51 -6.05 0.13
N GLY A 79 7.10 -5.81 1.31
CA GLY A 79 7.04 -4.54 2.02
C GLY A 79 5.62 -4.11 2.34
N LEU A 80 5.36 -2.80 2.33
CA LEU A 80 4.03 -2.22 2.57
C LEU A 80 3.00 -2.67 1.55
N GLU A 81 3.39 -2.92 0.30
CA GLU A 81 2.51 -3.47 -0.73
C GLU A 81 1.91 -4.82 -0.34
N LYS A 82 2.65 -5.64 0.42
CA LYS A 82 2.15 -6.91 0.96
C LYS A 82 1.35 -6.69 2.23
N GLN A 83 1.87 -5.90 3.16
CA GLN A 83 1.29 -5.70 4.49
C GLN A 83 -0.07 -5.01 4.39
N GLU A 84 -0.17 -3.96 3.57
CA GLU A 84 -1.37 -3.15 3.39
C GLU A 84 -2.19 -3.56 2.14
N ASN A 85 -1.97 -4.77 1.62
CA ASN A 85 -2.61 -5.20 0.40
C ASN A 85 -4.13 -5.14 0.45
N PHE A 86 -4.72 -5.46 1.59
CA PHE A 86 -6.17 -5.42 1.78
C PHE A 86 -6.69 -3.98 1.82
N SER A 87 -6.03 -3.08 2.54
CA SER A 87 -6.36 -1.66 2.60
C SER A 87 -6.31 -1.02 1.20
N LEU A 88 -5.24 -1.30 0.46
CA LEU A 88 -5.04 -0.78 -0.90
C LEU A 88 -6.04 -1.31 -1.94
N LEU A 89 -6.73 -2.41 -1.67
CA LEU A 89 -7.75 -3.01 -2.53
C LEU A 89 -9.18 -2.82 -2.00
N ARG A 90 -9.33 -2.25 -0.80
CA ARG A 90 -10.63 -1.92 -0.23
C ARG A 90 -11.01 -0.51 -0.64
N SER A 91 -12.23 -0.32 -1.11
CA SER A 91 -12.76 1.01 -1.43
C SER A 91 -13.76 1.45 -0.36
N HIS A 92 -13.53 2.62 0.22
CA HIS A 92 -14.47 3.32 1.09
C HIS A 92 -15.12 4.50 0.36
N GLU A 93 -15.10 4.50 -0.98
CA GLU A 93 -15.83 5.48 -1.75
C GLU A 93 -17.30 5.52 -1.33
N PHE A 94 -17.89 6.71 -1.43
CA PHE A 94 -19.28 6.88 -1.07
C PHE A 94 -20.17 5.95 -1.92
N PHE A 95 -21.17 5.31 -1.30
CA PHE A 95 -22.02 4.29 -1.95
C PHE A 95 -22.61 4.73 -3.30
N LEU A 96 -22.96 6.00 -3.46
CA LEU A 96 -23.48 6.53 -4.70
C LEU A 96 -22.42 6.57 -5.81
N ASP A 97 -21.17 6.88 -5.47
CA ASP A 97 -20.04 6.89 -6.42
C ASP A 97 -19.73 5.47 -6.89
N GLN A 98 -19.80 4.50 -5.99
CA GLN A 98 -19.66 3.08 -6.36
C GLN A 98 -20.72 2.65 -7.38
N ILE A 99 -21.99 3.02 -7.17
CA ILE A 99 -23.07 2.71 -8.11
C ILE A 99 -22.84 3.37 -9.47
N VAL A 100 -22.43 4.64 -9.48
CA VAL A 100 -22.14 5.37 -10.72
C VAL A 100 -20.95 4.73 -11.47
N ASN A 101 -19.92 4.33 -10.75
CA ASN A 101 -18.75 3.66 -11.31
C ASN A 101 -19.13 2.29 -11.89
N ASP A 102 -19.92 1.50 -11.18
CA ASP A 102 -20.40 0.19 -11.63
C ASP A 102 -21.26 0.32 -12.91
N ILE A 103 -22.15 1.30 -12.97
CA ILE A 103 -22.98 1.56 -14.17
C ILE A 103 -22.13 2.05 -15.35
N SER A 104 -21.11 2.87 -15.09
CA SER A 104 -20.21 3.41 -16.13
C SER A 104 -19.08 2.46 -16.52
N GLY A 105 -18.98 1.28 -15.91
CA GLY A 105 -17.93 0.30 -16.17
C GLY A 105 -16.55 0.76 -15.68
N LYS A 106 -16.49 1.74 -14.80
CA LYS A 106 -15.24 2.19 -14.15
C LYS A 106 -15.00 1.39 -12.88
N LYS A 107 -13.73 1.06 -12.63
CA LYS A 107 -13.34 0.44 -11.36
C LYS A 107 -13.35 1.49 -10.25
N ASN A 108 -13.76 1.07 -9.06
CA ASN A 108 -13.62 1.88 -7.84
C ASN A 108 -12.14 2.03 -7.47
N THR A 109 -11.79 3.09 -6.72
CA THR A 109 -10.42 3.30 -6.24
C THR A 109 -10.26 2.73 -4.84
N GLY A 110 -9.18 2.01 -4.60
CA GLY A 110 -8.82 1.51 -3.28
C GLY A 110 -8.37 2.62 -2.34
N ASP A 111 -8.41 2.35 -1.04
CA ASP A 111 -7.98 3.32 -0.03
C ASP A 111 -6.51 3.64 -0.13
N ASN A 112 -6.15 4.88 0.17
CA ASN A 112 -4.77 5.30 0.24
C ASN A 112 -4.17 4.97 1.62
N VAL A 113 -2.93 4.51 1.61
CA VAL A 113 -2.15 4.24 2.82
C VAL A 113 -1.20 5.40 3.06
N ILE A 114 -1.44 6.13 4.15
CA ILE A 114 -0.57 7.24 4.58
C ILE A 114 0.42 6.67 5.59
N THR A 115 1.71 6.78 5.28
CA THR A 115 2.79 6.33 6.16
C THR A 115 3.26 7.44 7.09
N THR A 116 4.03 7.09 8.10
CA THR A 116 4.71 8.07 8.97
C THR A 116 6.04 8.58 8.40
N LEU A 117 6.41 8.15 7.20
CA LEU A 117 7.66 8.53 6.54
C LEU A 117 7.67 10.02 6.20
N ASP A 118 8.84 10.61 6.33
CA ASP A 118 9.14 11.98 5.94
C ASP A 118 9.96 11.96 4.65
N TYR A 119 9.45 12.58 3.61
CA TYR A 119 10.10 12.58 2.29
C TYR A 119 11.47 13.25 2.33
N GLU A 120 11.56 14.43 2.95
CA GLU A 120 12.79 15.22 3.01
C GLU A 120 13.89 14.47 3.79
N ALA A 121 13.53 13.88 4.93
CA ALA A 121 14.47 13.09 5.73
C ALA A 121 14.97 11.86 4.96
N GLN A 122 14.08 11.17 4.26
CA GLN A 122 14.44 10.01 3.45
C GLN A 122 15.33 10.40 2.26
N ALA A 123 15.00 11.50 1.58
CA ALA A 123 15.80 12.02 0.47
C ALA A 123 17.20 12.45 0.93
N ALA A 124 17.29 13.14 2.06
CA ALA A 124 18.57 13.53 2.65
C ALA A 124 19.42 12.29 2.99
N ALA A 125 18.83 11.28 3.61
CA ALA A 125 19.51 10.04 3.96
C ALA A 125 19.98 9.27 2.72
N TYR A 126 19.13 9.16 1.70
CA TYR A 126 19.44 8.49 0.45
C TYR A 126 20.59 9.18 -0.29
N ASN A 127 20.54 10.50 -0.38
CA ASN A 127 21.59 11.30 -1.03
C ASN A 127 22.92 11.26 -0.26
N ALA A 128 22.86 11.25 1.08
CA ALA A 128 24.06 11.14 1.91
C ALA A 128 24.74 9.75 1.80
N LEU A 129 23.96 8.69 1.62
CA LEU A 129 24.48 7.36 1.38
C LEU A 129 25.18 7.26 0.01
N GLY A 130 24.62 7.90 -1.03
CA GLY A 130 25.18 7.91 -2.38
C GLY A 130 25.46 6.50 -2.91
N ASP A 131 26.70 6.28 -3.34
CA ASP A 131 27.15 4.97 -3.87
C ASP A 131 27.73 4.03 -2.81
N TYR A 132 27.67 4.41 -1.54
CA TYR A 132 28.16 3.55 -0.45
C TYR A 132 27.16 2.42 -0.16
N GLU A 133 27.69 1.23 0.10
CA GLU A 133 26.92 0.11 0.63
C GLU A 133 26.77 0.27 2.15
N GLY A 134 25.52 0.46 2.61
CA GLY A 134 25.28 0.71 4.03
C GLY A 134 23.82 1.01 4.35
N ALA A 135 23.61 1.53 5.56
CA ALA A 135 22.31 1.98 6.02
C ALA A 135 22.45 3.32 6.77
N VAL A 136 21.44 4.16 6.70
CA VAL A 136 21.31 5.38 7.49
C VAL A 136 20.21 5.15 8.53
N ILE A 137 20.53 5.46 9.79
CA ILE A 137 19.60 5.40 10.91
C ILE A 137 19.49 6.79 11.50
N ALA A 138 18.28 7.33 11.55
CA ALA A 138 17.98 8.59 12.23
C ALA A 138 17.08 8.30 13.43
N ILE A 139 17.43 8.85 14.59
CA ILE A 139 16.69 8.66 15.83
C ILE A 139 16.49 10.03 16.47
N GLU A 140 15.26 10.35 16.83
CA GLU A 140 14.96 11.52 17.64
C GLU A 140 15.34 11.24 19.11
N PRO A 141 16.36 11.93 19.69
CA PRO A 141 16.87 11.57 21.03
C PRO A 141 15.84 11.70 22.16
N LYS A 142 14.85 12.57 22.00
CA LYS A 142 13.83 12.84 23.02
C LYS A 142 12.74 11.78 23.10
N THR A 143 12.37 11.21 21.97
CA THR A 143 11.23 10.27 21.84
C THR A 143 11.65 8.86 21.53
N GLY A 144 12.87 8.65 21.05
CA GLY A 144 13.39 7.36 20.60
C GLY A 144 12.79 6.89 19.28
N LYS A 145 12.12 7.80 18.57
CA LYS A 145 11.54 7.53 17.25
C LYS A 145 12.56 7.76 16.15
#